data_48e2476d245b60a5203b657ea37b7c4e
#
_entry.id   48e2476d245b60a5203b657ea37b7c4e
#
_cell.length_a   1.000
_cell.length_b   1.000
_cell.length_c   1.000
_cell.angle_alpha   90.00
_cell.angle_beta   90.00
_cell.angle_gamma   90.00
#
_symmetry.space_group_name_H-M   'P 1'
#
loop_
_entity.id
_entity.type
_entity.pdbx_description
1 polymer ?
#
loop_
_entity_poly.entity_id
_entity_poly.type
_entity_poly.pdbx_seq_one_letter_code
_entity_poly.pdbx_strand_id
1 'polypeptide(L)'
;MSLINKFIATIMPYLPKWFAKPFAKPYVAGEDIQSVIEIVKKLNNNGFSTTIDILGEHVHSETEANNVLNQYTKLIQSISKNNLDSTISIKLTHLGLSLNEELAKKNILELAHYGNKDNVGITIDMENSIY
;
A
#
# COMPACT_ATOMS: atom_id res chain seq x y z
N MET A 1 29.48 -2.82 7.20
CA MET A 1 28.75 -1.66 6.66
C MET A 1 29.74 -0.56 6.37
N SER A 2 29.76 -0.04 5.13
CA SER A 2 30.66 1.06 4.74
C SER A 2 30.35 2.30 5.57
N LEU A 3 31.39 3.10 5.91
CA LEU A 3 31.26 4.40 6.60
C LEU A 3 30.24 5.32 5.89
N ILE A 4 30.19 5.25 4.55
CA ILE A 4 29.24 5.98 3.70
C ILE A 4 27.79 5.57 4.02
N ASN A 5 27.50 4.28 4.18
CA ASN A 5 26.14 3.81 4.48
C ASN A 5 25.65 4.27 5.87
N LYS A 6 26.58 4.30 6.87
CA LYS A 6 26.26 4.85 8.19
C LYS A 6 25.97 6.35 8.13
N PHE A 7 26.78 7.09 7.38
CA PHE A 7 26.60 8.54 7.21
C PHE A 7 25.25 8.86 6.52
N ILE A 8 24.93 8.15 5.43
CA ILE A 8 23.64 8.28 4.72
C ILE A 8 22.48 7.95 5.67
N ALA A 9 22.53 6.82 6.38
CA ALA A 9 21.47 6.42 7.30
C ALA A 9 21.23 7.41 8.44
N THR A 10 22.29 8.12 8.89
CA THR A 10 22.19 9.12 9.95
C THR A 10 21.60 10.44 9.46
N ILE A 11 21.85 10.84 8.21
CA ILE A 11 21.41 12.13 7.67
C ILE A 11 20.04 12.04 7.01
N MET A 12 19.70 10.89 6.41
CA MET A 12 18.42 10.70 5.69
C MET A 12 17.17 11.14 6.47
N PRO A 13 17.00 10.85 7.77
CA PRO A 13 15.82 11.25 8.54
C PRO A 13 15.64 12.78 8.67
N TYR A 14 16.74 13.53 8.52
CA TYR A 14 16.75 14.99 8.65
C TYR A 14 16.61 15.73 7.32
N LEU A 15 16.64 14.99 6.20
CA LEU A 15 16.48 15.59 4.88
C LEU A 15 15.01 15.93 4.62
N PRO A 16 14.71 17.11 4.06
CA PRO A 16 13.35 17.47 3.69
C PRO A 16 12.82 16.51 2.61
N LYS A 17 11.53 16.18 2.69
CA LYS A 17 10.85 15.20 1.80
C LYS A 17 11.07 15.49 0.30
N TRP A 18 11.20 16.75 -0.10
CA TRP A 18 11.44 17.13 -1.50
C TRP A 18 12.80 16.62 -2.02
N PHE A 19 13.80 16.46 -1.14
CA PHE A 19 15.12 15.92 -1.51
C PHE A 19 15.07 14.41 -1.78
N ALA A 20 14.20 13.68 -1.08
CA ALA A 20 14.03 12.24 -1.25
C ALA A 20 13.19 11.90 -2.51
N LYS A 21 12.29 12.81 -2.97
CA LYS A 21 11.39 12.58 -4.11
C LYS A 21 12.07 12.05 -5.38
N PRO A 22 13.20 12.58 -5.88
CA PRO A 22 13.86 12.08 -7.10
C PRO A 22 14.33 10.62 -6.96
N PHE A 23 14.75 10.23 -5.75
CA PHE A 23 15.24 8.88 -5.47
C PHE A 23 14.10 7.89 -5.25
N ALA A 24 12.98 8.34 -4.70
CA ALA A 24 11.78 7.52 -4.50
C ALA A 24 10.95 7.34 -5.78
N LYS A 25 10.99 8.30 -6.70
CA LYS A 25 10.18 8.32 -7.93
C LYS A 25 10.23 7.03 -8.78
N PRO A 26 11.36 6.30 -8.92
CA PRO A 26 11.39 5.03 -9.63
C PRO A 26 10.66 3.89 -8.92
N TYR A 27 10.39 4.03 -7.61
CA TYR A 27 9.82 2.98 -6.75
C TYR A 27 8.41 3.29 -6.27
N VAL A 28 7.93 4.52 -6.46
CA VAL A 28 6.59 4.96 -6.05
C VAL A 28 5.79 5.34 -7.29
N ALA A 29 4.74 4.58 -7.55
CA ALA A 29 3.88 4.76 -8.71
C ALA A 29 3.13 6.11 -8.68
N GLY A 30 2.82 6.65 -7.50
CA GLY A 30 2.17 7.94 -7.35
C GLY A 30 1.73 8.22 -5.92
N GLU A 31 1.32 9.45 -5.66
CA GLU A 31 0.77 9.88 -4.37
C GLU A 31 -0.79 9.84 -4.38
N ASP A 32 -1.40 9.59 -5.54
CA ASP A 32 -2.84 9.53 -5.75
C ASP A 32 -3.23 8.35 -6.66
N ILE A 33 -4.49 7.91 -6.53
CA ILE A 33 -5.01 6.74 -7.27
C ILE A 33 -4.92 6.94 -8.79
N GLN A 34 -5.16 8.15 -9.30
CA GLN A 34 -5.16 8.39 -10.74
C GLN A 34 -3.77 8.16 -11.34
N SER A 35 -2.72 8.67 -10.71
CA SER A 35 -1.32 8.46 -11.11
C SER A 35 -0.95 6.97 -11.12
N VAL A 36 -1.37 6.24 -10.08
CA VAL A 36 -1.15 4.78 -9.99
C VAL A 36 -1.84 4.05 -11.13
N ILE A 37 -3.11 4.35 -11.40
CA ILE A 37 -3.88 3.72 -12.50
C ILE A 37 -3.21 3.95 -13.86
N GLU A 38 -2.68 5.15 -14.13
CA GLU A 38 -1.97 5.43 -15.39
C GLU A 38 -0.69 4.60 -15.55
N ILE A 39 0.06 4.41 -14.46
CA ILE A 39 1.27 3.58 -14.47
C ILE A 39 0.91 2.11 -14.65
N VAL A 40 -0.09 1.61 -13.93
CA VAL A 40 -0.56 0.23 -14.05
C VAL A 40 -1.05 -0.06 -15.48
N LYS A 41 -1.82 0.85 -16.10
CA LYS A 41 -2.22 0.73 -17.51
C LYS A 41 -1.01 0.56 -18.46
N LYS A 42 0.03 1.36 -18.25
CA LYS A 42 1.26 1.24 -19.07
C LYS A 42 1.94 -0.12 -18.88
N LEU A 43 2.01 -0.61 -17.65
CA LEU A 43 2.60 -1.91 -17.35
C LEU A 43 1.76 -3.05 -17.95
N ASN A 44 0.43 -3.02 -17.79
CA ASN A 44 -0.47 -4.02 -18.37
C ASN A 44 -0.39 -4.02 -19.91
N ASN A 45 -0.31 -2.85 -20.56
CA ASN A 45 -0.13 -2.75 -22.01
C ASN A 45 1.21 -3.34 -22.50
N ASN A 46 2.21 -3.44 -21.62
CA ASN A 46 3.48 -4.11 -21.88
C ASN A 46 3.46 -5.60 -21.46
N GLY A 47 2.31 -6.15 -21.07
CA GLY A 47 2.15 -7.56 -20.71
C GLY A 47 2.52 -7.90 -19.26
N PHE A 48 2.67 -6.91 -18.38
CA PHE A 48 2.96 -7.13 -16.96
C PHE A 48 1.68 -7.10 -16.13
N SER A 49 1.44 -8.12 -15.32
CA SER A 49 0.51 -8.05 -14.18
C SER A 49 1.16 -7.29 -13.03
N THR A 50 0.37 -6.64 -12.19
CA THR A 50 0.88 -5.79 -11.11
C THR A 50 0.27 -6.13 -9.75
N THR A 51 0.99 -5.77 -8.69
CA THR A 51 0.45 -5.74 -7.32
C THR A 51 0.68 -4.34 -6.76
N ILE A 52 -0.35 -3.74 -6.18
CA ILE A 52 -0.30 -2.38 -5.64
C ILE A 52 -0.35 -2.46 -4.11
N ASP A 53 0.59 -1.78 -3.47
CA ASP A 53 0.63 -1.57 -2.02
C ASP A 53 0.45 -0.09 -1.69
N ILE A 54 -0.33 0.20 -0.65
CA ILE A 54 -0.42 1.55 -0.07
C ILE A 54 0.61 1.63 1.06
N LEU A 55 1.66 2.41 0.84
CA LEU A 55 2.75 2.56 1.80
C LEU A 55 2.25 3.02 3.16
N GLY A 56 2.57 2.27 4.19
CA GLY A 56 2.26 2.55 5.58
C GLY A 56 2.25 1.28 6.43
N GLU A 57 2.42 1.49 7.72
CA GLU A 57 2.40 0.46 8.76
C GLU A 57 1.94 1.09 10.07
N HIS A 58 1.56 0.26 11.07
CA HIS A 58 1.37 0.68 12.46
C HIS A 58 0.53 1.95 12.65
N VAL A 59 -0.74 1.87 12.27
CA VAL A 59 -1.69 2.95 12.58
C VAL A 59 -1.84 3.16 14.08
N HIS A 60 -2.09 4.40 14.49
CA HIS A 60 -2.15 4.80 15.89
C HIS A 60 -3.57 5.03 16.40
N SER A 61 -4.57 4.91 15.54
CA SER A 61 -5.99 5.07 15.89
C SER A 61 -6.91 4.25 14.98
N GLU A 62 -8.09 3.93 15.50
CA GLU A 62 -9.16 3.29 14.71
C GLU A 62 -9.57 4.15 13.50
N THR A 63 -9.56 5.46 13.67
CA THR A 63 -9.84 6.40 12.57
C THR A 63 -8.83 6.28 11.45
N GLU A 64 -7.54 6.12 11.75
CA GLU A 64 -6.49 5.89 10.76
C GLU A 64 -6.69 4.55 10.06
N ALA A 65 -6.96 3.46 10.80
CA ALA A 65 -7.22 2.15 10.22
C ALA A 65 -8.42 2.17 9.26
N ASN A 66 -9.51 2.84 9.65
CA ASN A 66 -10.69 3.01 8.80
C ASN A 66 -10.42 3.87 7.56
N ASN A 67 -9.56 4.89 7.67
CA ASN A 67 -9.13 5.68 6.50
C ASN A 67 -8.32 4.84 5.52
N VAL A 68 -7.44 3.96 6.01
CA VAL A 68 -6.68 3.02 5.18
C VAL A 68 -7.61 2.03 4.48
N LEU A 69 -8.58 1.45 5.20
CA LEU A 69 -9.62 0.60 4.62
C LEU A 69 -10.34 1.30 3.46
N ASN A 70 -10.75 2.55 3.67
CA ASN A 70 -11.41 3.35 2.64
C ASN A 70 -10.51 3.61 1.41
N GLN A 71 -9.20 3.80 1.60
CA GLN A 71 -8.25 3.98 0.51
C GLN A 71 -8.12 2.70 -0.32
N TYR A 72 -7.94 1.53 0.33
CA TYR A 72 -7.90 0.24 -0.36
C TYR A 72 -9.21 -0.07 -1.09
N THR A 73 -10.38 0.21 -0.48
CA THR A 73 -11.68 0.04 -1.12
C THR A 73 -11.79 0.85 -2.42
N LYS A 74 -11.39 2.13 -2.39
CA LYS A 74 -11.36 2.99 -3.59
C LYS A 74 -10.39 2.48 -4.64
N LEU A 75 -9.24 1.94 -4.21
CA LEU A 75 -8.24 1.35 -5.10
C LEU A 75 -8.80 0.11 -5.81
N ILE A 76 -9.41 -0.82 -5.07
CA ILE A 76 -10.10 -2.02 -5.63
C ILE A 76 -11.12 -1.60 -6.67
N GLN A 77 -12.02 -0.67 -6.35
CA GLN A 77 -13.02 -0.16 -7.28
C GLN A 77 -12.40 0.46 -8.53
N SER A 78 -11.27 1.16 -8.38
CA SER A 78 -10.56 1.79 -9.49
C SER A 78 -9.87 0.75 -10.39
N ILE A 79 -9.29 -0.31 -9.83
CA ILE A 79 -8.72 -1.44 -10.57
C ILE A 79 -9.81 -2.10 -11.41
N SER A 80 -10.92 -2.48 -10.79
CA SER A 80 -12.06 -3.13 -11.45
C SER A 80 -12.66 -2.23 -12.55
N LYS A 81 -12.99 -0.97 -12.24
CA LYS A 81 -13.55 -0.01 -13.19
C LYS A 81 -12.70 0.20 -14.45
N ASN A 82 -11.37 0.10 -14.32
CA ASN A 82 -10.45 0.28 -15.42
C ASN A 82 -10.01 -1.04 -16.07
N ASN A 83 -10.58 -2.19 -15.64
CA ASN A 83 -10.24 -3.54 -16.12
C ASN A 83 -8.73 -3.81 -16.08
N LEU A 84 -8.08 -3.46 -14.97
CA LEU A 84 -6.64 -3.63 -14.82
C LEU A 84 -6.27 -5.04 -14.36
N ASP A 85 -5.22 -5.60 -14.94
CA ASP A 85 -4.58 -6.82 -14.45
C ASP A 85 -3.70 -6.46 -13.24
N SER A 86 -4.35 -6.34 -12.09
CA SER A 86 -3.71 -5.91 -10.84
C SER A 86 -4.40 -6.51 -9.63
N THR A 87 -3.58 -6.84 -8.63
CA THR A 87 -4.00 -7.20 -7.28
C THR A 87 -3.57 -6.12 -6.29
N ILE A 88 -3.99 -6.21 -5.04
CA ILE A 88 -3.48 -5.36 -3.96
C ILE A 88 -2.72 -6.20 -2.95
N SER A 89 -1.71 -5.61 -2.31
CA SER A 89 -1.04 -6.13 -1.12
C SER A 89 -1.39 -5.29 0.09
N ILE A 90 -1.62 -5.93 1.23
CA ILE A 90 -2.04 -5.27 2.47
C ILE A 90 -1.18 -5.73 3.64
N LYS A 91 -0.99 -4.85 4.62
CA LYS A 91 -0.40 -5.18 5.91
C LYS A 91 -1.46 -5.14 7.00
N LEU A 92 -1.48 -6.15 7.86
CA LEU A 92 -2.47 -6.26 8.93
C LEU A 92 -2.34 -5.12 9.94
N THR A 93 -1.10 -4.67 10.24
CA THR A 93 -0.86 -3.54 11.14
C THR A 93 -1.39 -2.23 10.57
N HIS A 94 -1.41 -2.08 9.24
CA HIS A 94 -2.01 -0.92 8.57
C HIS A 94 -3.53 -0.92 8.64
N LEU A 95 -4.15 -2.10 8.84
CA LEU A 95 -5.61 -2.27 9.05
C LEU A 95 -6.00 -2.36 10.54
N GLY A 96 -5.06 -2.09 11.45
CA GLY A 96 -5.33 -1.93 12.88
C GLY A 96 -4.92 -3.11 13.76
N LEU A 97 -4.16 -4.11 13.27
CA LEU A 97 -3.77 -5.29 14.06
C LEU A 97 -2.99 -4.90 15.34
N SER A 98 -2.11 -3.91 15.25
CA SER A 98 -1.36 -3.42 16.41
C SER A 98 -2.22 -2.69 17.45
N LEU A 99 -3.45 -2.32 17.12
CA LEU A 99 -4.40 -1.68 18.03
C LEU A 99 -5.35 -2.71 18.65
N ASN A 100 -5.98 -3.54 17.80
CA ASN A 100 -7.01 -4.48 18.20
C ASN A 100 -7.23 -5.54 17.09
N GLU A 101 -7.16 -6.82 17.44
CA GLU A 101 -7.36 -7.93 16.51
C GLU A 101 -8.76 -7.96 15.89
N GLU A 102 -9.81 -7.66 16.67
CA GLU A 102 -11.18 -7.64 16.15
C GLU A 102 -11.40 -6.50 15.14
N LEU A 103 -10.75 -5.35 15.36
CA LEU A 103 -10.76 -4.25 14.39
C LEU A 103 -10.10 -4.68 13.07
N ALA A 104 -8.89 -5.26 13.14
CA ALA A 104 -8.19 -5.75 11.97
C ALA A 104 -9.00 -6.81 11.22
N LYS A 105 -9.56 -7.79 11.94
CA LYS A 105 -10.41 -8.85 11.39
C LYS A 105 -11.64 -8.26 10.67
N LYS A 106 -12.34 -7.31 11.30
CA LYS A 106 -13.46 -6.61 10.68
C LYS A 106 -13.03 -5.93 9.37
N ASN A 107 -11.94 -5.17 9.41
CA ASN A 107 -11.45 -4.42 8.26
C ASN A 107 -11.01 -5.34 7.12
N ILE A 108 -10.36 -6.48 7.43
CA ILE A 108 -9.96 -7.47 6.43
C ILE A 108 -11.17 -8.14 5.78
N LEU A 109 -12.17 -8.53 6.59
CA LEU A 109 -13.38 -9.17 6.06
C LEU A 109 -14.16 -8.21 5.14
N GLU A 110 -14.24 -6.94 5.51
CA GLU A 110 -14.85 -5.90 4.69
C GLU A 110 -14.08 -5.72 3.37
N LEU A 111 -12.74 -5.65 3.43
CA LEU A 111 -11.89 -5.52 2.25
C LEU A 111 -12.00 -6.76 1.34
N ALA A 112 -12.02 -7.96 1.92
CA ALA A 112 -12.21 -9.21 1.18
C ALA A 112 -13.58 -9.25 0.48
N HIS A 113 -14.62 -8.71 1.09
CA HIS A 113 -15.92 -8.56 0.45
C HIS A 113 -15.84 -7.68 -0.81
N TYR A 114 -15.17 -6.52 -0.74
CA TYR A 114 -14.96 -5.67 -1.91
C TYR A 114 -14.07 -6.34 -2.97
N GLY A 115 -12.99 -6.99 -2.56
CA GLY A 115 -12.12 -7.73 -3.49
C GLY A 115 -12.87 -8.81 -4.26
N ASN A 116 -13.70 -9.60 -3.56
CA ASN A 116 -14.53 -10.62 -4.21
C ASN A 116 -15.60 -10.02 -5.13
N LYS A 117 -16.29 -8.96 -4.70
CA LYS A 117 -17.32 -8.28 -5.50
C LYS A 117 -16.75 -7.70 -6.79
N ASP A 118 -15.59 -7.09 -6.74
CA ASP A 118 -14.95 -6.36 -7.83
C ASP A 118 -13.92 -7.22 -8.59
N ASN A 119 -13.79 -8.52 -8.23
CA ASN A 119 -12.85 -9.48 -8.80
C ASN A 119 -11.38 -9.02 -8.76
N VAL A 120 -10.96 -8.47 -7.63
CA VAL A 120 -9.58 -8.03 -7.38
C VAL A 120 -8.96 -8.88 -6.28
N GLY A 121 -7.83 -9.53 -6.59
CA GLY A 121 -7.09 -10.35 -5.63
C GLY A 121 -6.45 -9.52 -4.52
N ILE A 122 -6.38 -10.09 -3.32
CA ILE A 122 -5.78 -9.47 -2.14
C ILE A 122 -4.70 -10.41 -1.60
N THR A 123 -3.49 -9.90 -1.42
CA THR A 123 -2.38 -10.58 -0.77
C THR A 123 -2.14 -9.96 0.60
N ILE A 124 -1.93 -10.78 1.62
CA ILE A 124 -1.54 -10.32 2.95
C ILE A 124 -0.03 -10.46 3.07
N ASP A 125 0.65 -9.35 3.28
CA ASP A 125 2.10 -9.33 3.50
C ASP A 125 2.47 -9.87 4.87
N MET A 126 3.62 -10.55 4.91
CA MET A 126 4.23 -10.99 6.17
C MET A 126 4.78 -9.80 6.93
N GLU A 127 4.53 -9.80 8.24
CA GLU A 127 5.03 -8.76 9.16
C GLU A 127 5.91 -9.37 10.25
N ASN A 128 6.27 -8.58 11.26
CA ASN A 128 7.13 -9.03 12.35
C ASN A 128 6.51 -10.20 13.14
N SER A 129 7.36 -11.06 13.69
CA SER A 129 6.96 -12.27 14.45
C SER A 129 6.19 -12.00 15.76
N ILE A 130 5.98 -10.74 16.12
CA ILE A 130 5.17 -10.35 17.29
C ILE A 130 3.67 -10.25 16.98
N TYR A 131 3.27 -10.36 15.70
CA TYR A 131 1.89 -10.34 15.22
C TYR A 131 1.46 -11.67 14.66
#